data_c3a10148aef9ee2ebe5a8924e8e6d907
#
_entry.id   c3a10148aef9ee2ebe5a8924e8e6d907
#
_cell.length_a   1.000
_cell.length_b   1.000
_cell.length_c   1.000
_cell.angle_alpha   90.00
_cell.angle_beta   90.00
_cell.angle_gamma   90.00
#
_symmetry.space_group_name_H-M   'P 1'
#
loop_
_entity.id
_entity.type
_entity.pdbx_description
1 polymer ?
#
loop_
_entity_poly.entity_id
_entity_poly.type
_entity_poly.pdbx_seq_one_letter_code
_entity_poly.pdbx_strand_id
1 'polypeptide(L)'
;MMFFWIFWSILMSLSLGVIHGTGTSLLNPEGEKISDPFSWLNKELIYIIGYMMIVRYLFQKIPILNIRSLLLTPLKKSKIIRYAMHQTIFSIFNWIAFFYLIPFSIMLNLDPDTGDFNSSNLLIWNLSIILIVYFTNFLNILLNKKDNLVVIFGVVLTLIKILEYNNLLDISVYSESIFYSLYETPILIIVPLSSLIFIYYYVFNFFFFN
;
A
#
# COMPACT_ATOMS: atom_id res chain seq x y z
N MET A 1 -14.93 14.92 -12.76
CA MET A 1 -15.70 13.69 -12.92
C MET A 1 -15.10 12.74 -13.96
N MET A 2 -14.78 13.20 -15.18
CA MET A 2 -14.24 12.36 -16.28
C MET A 2 -12.91 11.64 -15.89
N PHE A 3 -11.97 12.32 -15.22
CA PHE A 3 -10.72 11.73 -14.73
C PHE A 3 -10.93 10.55 -13.76
N PHE A 4 -11.95 10.63 -12.90
CA PHE A 4 -12.28 9.55 -11.97
C PHE A 4 -12.73 8.29 -12.71
N TRP A 5 -13.58 8.42 -13.74
CA TRP A 5 -14.07 7.30 -14.54
C TRP A 5 -12.97 6.65 -15.38
N ILE A 6 -12.08 7.46 -15.98
CA ILE A 6 -10.93 6.93 -16.73
C ILE A 6 -9.99 6.17 -15.81
N PHE A 7 -9.66 6.75 -14.65
CA PHE A 7 -8.78 6.11 -13.66
C PHE A 7 -9.40 4.80 -13.13
N TRP A 8 -10.70 4.82 -12.81
CA TRP A 8 -11.44 3.63 -12.39
C TRP A 8 -11.46 2.54 -13.47
N SER A 9 -11.70 2.91 -14.74
CA SER A 9 -11.68 1.97 -15.86
C SER A 9 -10.30 1.31 -16.03
N ILE A 10 -9.21 2.08 -15.86
CA ILE A 10 -7.85 1.55 -15.95
C ILE A 10 -7.59 0.55 -14.82
N LEU A 11 -8.00 0.88 -13.58
CA LEU A 11 -7.80 0.00 -12.43
C LEU A 11 -8.64 -1.28 -12.54
N MET A 12 -9.89 -1.17 -13.00
CA MET A 12 -10.73 -2.34 -13.27
C MET A 12 -10.13 -3.20 -14.40
N SER A 13 -9.63 -2.59 -15.47
CA SER A 13 -8.96 -3.31 -16.56
C SER A 13 -7.70 -4.02 -16.07
N LEU A 14 -6.91 -3.40 -15.18
CA LEU A 14 -5.74 -4.03 -14.57
C LEU A 14 -6.13 -5.21 -13.68
N SER A 15 -7.17 -5.08 -12.86
CA SER A 15 -7.64 -6.18 -12.00
C SER A 15 -8.19 -7.34 -12.82
N LEU A 16 -8.96 -7.08 -13.87
CA LEU A 16 -9.44 -8.10 -14.80
C LEU A 16 -8.28 -8.77 -15.57
N GLY A 17 -7.29 -8.00 -16.01
CA GLY A 17 -6.10 -8.52 -16.68
C GLY A 17 -5.29 -9.46 -15.79
N VAL A 18 -5.25 -9.20 -14.48
CA VAL A 18 -4.61 -10.10 -13.50
C VAL A 18 -5.42 -11.39 -13.32
N ILE A 19 -6.75 -11.29 -13.15
CA ILE A 19 -7.60 -12.46 -12.88
C ILE A 19 -7.71 -13.37 -14.11
N HIS A 20 -7.97 -12.81 -15.30
CA HIS A 20 -8.20 -13.63 -16.47
C HIS A 20 -6.94 -13.95 -17.29
N GLY A 21 -5.81 -13.31 -16.99
CA GLY A 21 -4.55 -13.49 -17.73
C GLY A 21 -4.65 -13.15 -19.23
N THR A 22 -5.70 -12.43 -19.62
CA THR A 22 -6.05 -12.20 -21.04
C THR A 22 -5.41 -10.99 -21.68
N GLY A 23 -4.47 -10.34 -21.01
CA GLY A 23 -3.85 -9.14 -21.54
C GLY A 23 -2.42 -8.96 -21.11
N THR A 24 -1.61 -8.42 -22.02
CA THR A 24 -0.33 -7.78 -21.66
C THR A 24 -0.61 -6.59 -20.75
N SER A 25 -0.76 -6.84 -19.44
CA SER A 25 -0.85 -5.79 -18.45
C SER A 25 0.57 -5.45 -17.97
N LEU A 26 0.75 -4.24 -17.43
CA LEU A 26 2.02 -3.87 -16.77
C LEU A 26 2.41 -4.86 -15.66
N LEU A 27 1.44 -5.62 -15.12
CA LEU A 27 1.62 -6.59 -14.06
C LEU A 27 1.84 -8.02 -14.58
N ASN A 28 1.44 -8.31 -15.82
CA ASN A 28 1.65 -9.60 -16.48
C ASN A 28 2.06 -9.38 -17.94
N PRO A 29 3.31 -8.98 -18.20
CA PRO A 29 3.78 -8.64 -19.55
C PRO A 29 3.84 -9.86 -20.49
N GLU A 30 3.92 -11.07 -19.97
CA GLU A 30 4.02 -12.29 -20.76
C GLU A 30 2.64 -12.81 -21.25
N GLY A 31 1.55 -12.27 -20.68
CA GLY A 31 0.18 -12.63 -21.08
C GLY A 31 -0.20 -14.08 -20.76
N GLU A 32 0.59 -14.78 -19.95
CA GLU A 32 0.27 -16.13 -19.50
C GLU A 32 -0.94 -16.13 -18.55
N LYS A 33 -1.80 -17.13 -18.66
CA LYS A 33 -2.94 -17.28 -17.74
C LYS A 33 -2.41 -17.55 -16.34
N ILE A 34 -2.67 -16.63 -15.41
CA ILE A 34 -2.31 -16.80 -13.99
C ILE A 34 -3.26 -17.84 -13.40
N SER A 35 -2.70 -18.98 -12.98
CA SER A 35 -3.48 -20.10 -12.42
C SER A 35 -4.17 -19.72 -11.10
N ASP A 36 -3.52 -18.90 -10.29
CA ASP A 36 -4.05 -18.39 -9.02
C ASP A 36 -3.75 -16.89 -8.88
N PRO A 37 -4.71 -16.01 -9.27
CA PRO A 37 -4.54 -14.57 -9.19
C PRO A 37 -4.36 -14.06 -7.76
N PHE A 38 -4.95 -14.72 -6.76
CA PHE A 38 -4.85 -14.31 -5.37
C PHE A 38 -3.45 -14.58 -4.80
N SER A 39 -2.90 -15.76 -5.03
CA SER A 39 -1.52 -16.10 -4.69
C SER A 39 -0.53 -15.16 -5.39
N TRP A 40 -0.72 -14.95 -6.68
CA TRP A 40 0.14 -14.04 -7.47
C TRP A 40 0.15 -12.62 -6.89
N LEU A 41 -1.02 -12.05 -6.56
CA LEU A 41 -1.09 -10.72 -5.97
C LEU A 41 -0.39 -10.68 -4.60
N ASN A 42 -0.59 -11.69 -3.76
CA ASN A 42 0.07 -11.77 -2.45
C ASN A 42 1.60 -11.82 -2.56
N LYS A 43 2.14 -12.48 -3.61
CA LYS A 43 3.58 -12.46 -3.92
C LYS A 43 4.10 -11.06 -4.24
N GLU A 44 3.35 -10.31 -5.04
CA GLU A 44 3.77 -8.99 -5.49
C GLU A 44 3.48 -7.85 -4.49
N LEU A 45 2.62 -8.07 -3.49
CA LEU A 45 2.19 -7.02 -2.56
C LEU A 45 3.34 -6.30 -1.84
N ILE A 46 4.38 -7.02 -1.42
CA ILE A 46 5.53 -6.40 -0.74
C ILE A 46 6.24 -5.39 -1.65
N TYR A 47 6.37 -5.71 -2.93
CA TYR A 47 6.98 -4.83 -3.93
C TYR A 47 6.07 -3.65 -4.26
N ILE A 48 4.76 -3.90 -4.44
CA ILE A 48 3.76 -2.86 -4.69
C ILE A 48 3.76 -1.84 -3.54
N ILE A 49 3.73 -2.30 -2.29
CA ILE A 49 3.76 -1.44 -1.10
C ILE A 49 5.10 -0.69 -1.02
N GLY A 50 6.21 -1.36 -1.28
CA GLY A 50 7.54 -0.76 -1.29
C GLY A 50 7.70 0.32 -2.36
N TYR A 51 7.30 0.06 -3.59
CA TYR A 51 7.33 1.07 -4.67
C TYR A 51 6.35 2.21 -4.40
N MET A 52 5.17 1.92 -3.85
CA MET A 52 4.23 2.96 -3.44
C MET A 52 4.84 3.92 -2.41
N MET A 53 5.68 3.42 -1.50
CA MET A 53 6.40 4.27 -0.54
C MET A 53 7.40 5.21 -1.26
N ILE A 54 8.11 4.74 -2.29
CA ILE A 54 9.02 5.56 -3.09
C ILE A 54 8.25 6.63 -3.87
N VAL A 55 7.15 6.23 -4.53
CA VAL A 55 6.28 7.15 -5.28
C VAL A 55 5.71 8.23 -4.36
N ARG A 56 5.29 7.87 -3.14
CA ARG A 56 4.85 8.84 -2.13
C ARG A 56 5.95 9.84 -1.77
N TYR A 57 7.16 9.37 -1.55
CA TYR A 57 8.29 10.24 -1.24
C TYR A 57 8.52 11.29 -2.34
N LEU A 58 8.45 10.88 -3.60
CA LEU A 58 8.71 11.75 -4.74
C LEU A 58 7.57 12.75 -5.01
N PHE A 59 6.31 12.33 -4.84
CA PHE A 59 5.15 13.09 -5.32
C PHE A 59 4.21 13.59 -4.21
N GLN A 60 4.24 12.98 -3.02
CA GLN A 60 3.35 13.39 -1.95
C GLN A 60 3.91 14.60 -1.21
N LYS A 61 3.25 15.74 -1.35
CA LYS A 61 3.53 16.90 -0.49
C LYS A 61 3.11 16.59 0.95
N ILE A 62 4.05 16.76 1.88
CA ILE A 62 3.82 16.50 3.30
C ILE A 62 3.54 17.82 4.02
N PRO A 63 2.29 18.10 4.41
CA PRO A 63 1.92 19.37 5.05
C PRO A 63 2.67 19.62 6.36
N ILE A 64 3.00 18.55 7.08
CA ILE A 64 3.69 18.66 8.38
C ILE A 64 5.08 19.28 8.30
N LEU A 65 5.74 19.23 7.13
CA LEU A 65 7.04 19.88 6.93
C LEU A 65 6.91 21.41 6.78
N ASN A 66 5.72 21.91 6.42
CA ASN A 66 5.44 23.30 6.17
C ASN A 66 4.64 23.99 7.29
N ILE A 67 4.61 23.38 8.49
CA ILE A 67 3.82 23.93 9.63
C ILE A 67 4.42 25.19 10.26
N ARG A 68 5.63 25.62 9.87
CA ARG A 68 6.29 26.81 10.47
C ARG A 68 5.42 28.05 10.44
N SER A 69 4.71 28.29 9.35
CA SER A 69 3.79 29.42 9.24
C SER A 69 2.58 29.30 10.18
N LEU A 70 2.11 28.09 10.43
CA LEU A 70 1.00 27.81 11.33
C LEU A 70 1.41 27.92 12.81
N LEU A 71 2.69 27.72 13.13
CA LEU A 71 3.20 27.88 14.49
C LEU A 71 3.22 29.35 14.95
N LEU A 72 3.11 30.31 14.04
CA LEU A 72 2.95 31.73 14.32
C LEU A 72 1.49 32.10 14.71
N THR A 73 0.56 31.19 14.54
CA THR A 73 -0.83 31.41 14.93
C THR A 73 -1.02 31.10 16.43
N PRO A 74 -2.02 31.68 17.12
CA PRO A 74 -2.28 31.46 18.55
C PRO A 74 -2.88 30.07 18.85
N LEU A 75 -2.59 29.07 18.03
CA LEU A 75 -3.06 27.71 18.19
C LEU A 75 -2.04 26.86 18.97
N LYS A 76 -2.53 25.90 19.78
CA LYS A 76 -1.68 24.94 20.47
C LYS A 76 -0.90 24.07 19.47
N LYS A 77 0.42 23.93 19.62
CA LYS A 77 1.31 23.12 18.77
C LYS A 77 0.73 21.73 18.48
N SER A 78 0.17 21.05 19.49
CA SER A 78 -0.44 19.73 19.35
C SER A 78 -1.64 19.69 18.38
N LYS A 79 -2.45 20.76 18.31
CA LYS A 79 -3.56 20.85 17.37
C LYS A 79 -3.06 21.01 15.94
N ILE A 80 -2.01 21.81 15.74
CA ILE A 80 -1.41 22.05 14.43
C ILE A 80 -0.80 20.75 13.87
N ILE A 81 -0.01 20.04 14.69
CA ILE A 81 0.61 18.76 14.30
C ILE A 81 -0.48 17.74 13.95
N ARG A 82 -1.50 17.61 14.79
CA ARG A 82 -2.59 16.66 14.56
C ARG A 82 -3.35 16.98 13.27
N TYR A 83 -3.65 18.23 13.02
CA TYR A 83 -4.29 18.67 11.77
C TYR A 83 -3.44 18.30 10.56
N ALA A 84 -2.14 18.61 10.58
CA ALA A 84 -1.23 18.28 9.48
C ALA A 84 -1.12 16.76 9.24
N MET A 85 -1.10 15.94 10.31
CA MET A 85 -1.12 14.48 10.20
C MET A 85 -2.44 13.98 9.59
N HIS A 86 -3.58 14.51 10.04
CA HIS A 86 -4.89 14.14 9.48
C HIS A 86 -5.00 14.50 7.99
N GLN A 87 -4.42 15.61 7.57
CA GLN A 87 -4.43 16.00 6.17
C GLN A 87 -3.70 14.98 5.26
N THR A 88 -2.67 14.30 5.77
CA THR A 88 -1.97 13.25 4.99
C THR A 88 -2.82 12.00 4.81
N ILE A 89 -3.77 11.71 5.72
CA ILE A 89 -4.69 10.57 5.63
C ILE A 89 -5.54 10.64 4.35
N PHE A 90 -5.94 11.85 3.95
CA PHE A 90 -6.76 12.09 2.76
C PHE A 90 -5.93 12.20 1.46
N SER A 91 -4.64 11.82 1.49
CA SER A 91 -3.81 11.79 0.29
C SER A 91 -4.36 10.80 -0.75
N ILE A 92 -4.31 11.19 -2.02
CA ILE A 92 -4.73 10.34 -3.15
C ILE A 92 -4.02 8.98 -3.16
N PHE A 93 -2.77 8.94 -2.69
CA PHE A 93 -1.98 7.70 -2.60
C PHE A 93 -2.57 6.66 -1.64
N ASN A 94 -3.35 7.08 -0.64
CA ASN A 94 -4.07 6.14 0.22
C ASN A 94 -5.29 5.55 -0.50
N TRP A 95 -5.94 6.34 -1.36
CA TRP A 95 -7.13 5.91 -2.10
C TRP A 95 -6.81 4.95 -3.25
N ILE A 96 -5.59 4.98 -3.80
CA ILE A 96 -5.16 4.06 -4.87
C ILE A 96 -5.35 2.60 -4.43
N ALA A 97 -4.96 2.27 -3.19
CA ALA A 97 -5.13 0.91 -2.67
C ALA A 97 -6.59 0.48 -2.64
N PHE A 98 -7.51 1.35 -2.19
CA PHE A 98 -8.94 1.06 -2.19
C PHE A 98 -9.47 0.81 -3.61
N PHE A 99 -9.09 1.67 -4.55
CA PHE A 99 -9.56 1.58 -5.93
C PHE A 99 -9.07 0.32 -6.66
N TYR A 100 -7.97 -0.26 -6.23
CA TYR A 100 -7.45 -1.51 -6.79
C TYR A 100 -7.99 -2.74 -6.06
N LEU A 101 -7.85 -2.77 -4.73
CA LEU A 101 -8.14 -3.97 -3.92
C LEU A 101 -9.63 -4.32 -3.89
N ILE A 102 -10.53 -3.31 -3.82
CA ILE A 102 -11.97 -3.58 -3.76
C ILE A 102 -12.48 -4.22 -5.06
N PRO A 103 -12.20 -3.67 -6.27
CA PRO A 103 -12.60 -4.33 -7.52
C PRO A 103 -11.97 -5.71 -7.68
N PHE A 104 -10.70 -5.86 -7.32
CA PHE A 104 -10.02 -7.15 -7.37
C PHE A 104 -10.73 -8.21 -6.53
N SER A 105 -11.07 -7.88 -5.28
CA SER A 105 -11.79 -8.81 -4.38
C SER A 105 -13.20 -9.13 -4.86
N ILE A 106 -13.90 -8.15 -5.46
CA ILE A 106 -15.22 -8.39 -6.06
C ILE A 106 -15.10 -9.37 -7.22
N MET A 107 -14.10 -9.20 -8.09
CA MET A 107 -13.87 -10.08 -9.23
C MET A 107 -13.50 -11.50 -8.79
N LEU A 108 -12.64 -11.66 -7.77
CA LEU A 108 -12.32 -12.97 -7.21
C LEU A 108 -13.57 -13.72 -6.71
N ASN A 109 -14.55 -13.02 -6.13
CA ASN A 109 -15.80 -13.63 -5.66
C ASN A 109 -16.79 -13.93 -6.80
N LEU A 110 -16.69 -13.24 -7.93
CA LEU A 110 -17.61 -13.41 -9.05
C LEU A 110 -17.12 -14.42 -10.10
N ASP A 111 -15.83 -14.69 -10.13
CA ASP A 111 -15.23 -15.59 -11.11
C ASP A 111 -15.31 -17.04 -10.61
N PRO A 112 -16.08 -17.91 -11.27
CA PRO A 112 -16.23 -19.31 -10.88
C PRO A 112 -14.93 -20.12 -11.01
N ASP A 113 -13.97 -19.66 -11.81
CA ASP A 113 -12.70 -20.36 -12.03
C ASP A 113 -11.69 -20.14 -10.89
N THR A 114 -11.90 -19.12 -10.05
CA THR A 114 -10.95 -18.76 -8.96
C THR A 114 -11.22 -19.49 -7.65
N GLY A 115 -12.33 -20.22 -7.52
CA GLY A 115 -12.71 -20.95 -6.33
C GLY A 115 -13.58 -20.13 -5.36
N ASP A 116 -14.08 -20.83 -4.30
CA ASP A 116 -14.97 -20.23 -3.30
C ASP A 116 -14.17 -19.44 -2.25
N PHE A 117 -14.03 -18.12 -2.44
CA PHE A 117 -13.45 -17.26 -1.42
C PHE A 117 -14.46 -16.86 -0.36
N ASN A 118 -14.04 -16.89 0.91
CA ASN A 118 -14.84 -16.34 2.00
C ASN A 118 -14.83 -14.82 1.95
N SER A 119 -15.97 -14.21 1.62
CA SER A 119 -16.11 -12.75 1.48
C SER A 119 -15.73 -12.00 2.75
N SER A 120 -15.98 -12.55 3.95
CA SER A 120 -15.60 -11.94 5.23
C SER A 120 -14.08 -11.90 5.39
N ASN A 121 -13.39 -12.99 5.04
CA ASN A 121 -11.93 -13.07 5.12
C ASN A 121 -11.27 -12.14 4.09
N LEU A 122 -11.81 -12.07 2.86
CA LEU A 122 -11.34 -11.11 1.84
C LEU A 122 -11.50 -9.66 2.31
N LEU A 123 -12.59 -9.34 2.99
CA LEU A 123 -12.82 -8.00 3.52
C LEU A 123 -11.76 -7.66 4.59
N ILE A 124 -11.46 -8.58 5.50
CA ILE A 124 -10.44 -8.41 6.55
C ILE A 124 -9.03 -8.33 5.93
N TRP A 125 -8.74 -9.13 4.93
CA TRP A 125 -7.50 -9.06 4.16
C TRP A 125 -7.33 -7.68 3.49
N ASN A 126 -8.34 -7.17 2.78
CA ASN A 126 -8.35 -5.83 2.22
C ASN A 126 -8.08 -4.77 3.28
N LEU A 127 -8.79 -4.84 4.41
CA LEU A 127 -8.64 -3.91 5.52
C LEU A 127 -7.20 -3.94 6.07
N SER A 128 -6.61 -5.12 6.19
CA SER A 128 -5.22 -5.29 6.65
C SER A 128 -4.22 -4.61 5.73
N ILE A 129 -4.36 -4.78 4.41
CA ILE A 129 -3.49 -4.12 3.43
C ILE A 129 -3.66 -2.59 3.50
N ILE A 130 -4.90 -2.12 3.63
CA ILE A 130 -5.19 -0.69 3.78
C ILE A 130 -4.49 -0.12 5.03
N LEU A 131 -4.54 -0.84 6.16
CA LEU A 131 -3.83 -0.43 7.39
C LEU A 131 -2.31 -0.37 7.15
N ILE A 132 -1.74 -1.32 6.41
CA ILE A 132 -0.32 -1.30 6.02
C ILE A 132 -0.02 -0.09 5.12
N VAL A 133 -0.89 0.24 4.19
CA VAL A 133 -0.74 1.43 3.32
C VAL A 133 -0.77 2.72 4.14
N TYR A 134 -1.62 2.83 5.17
CA TYR A 134 -1.59 3.96 6.11
C TYR A 134 -0.34 3.96 6.98
N PHE A 135 0.14 2.80 7.40
CA PHE A 135 1.41 2.69 8.11
C PHE A 135 2.56 3.26 7.26
N THR A 136 2.65 2.87 5.97
CA THR A 136 3.67 3.42 5.05
C THR A 136 3.54 4.92 4.84
N ASN A 137 2.31 5.48 4.90
CA ASN A 137 2.11 6.93 4.84
C ASN A 137 2.76 7.65 6.04
N PHE A 138 2.58 7.16 7.26
CA PHE A 138 3.23 7.74 8.44
C PHE A 138 4.74 7.49 8.46
N LEU A 139 5.19 6.32 8.01
CA LEU A 139 6.61 6.02 7.86
C LEU A 139 7.27 6.98 6.86
N ASN A 140 6.61 7.30 5.74
CA ASN A 140 7.10 8.25 4.77
C ASN A 140 7.29 9.66 5.35
N ILE A 141 6.45 10.09 6.29
CA ILE A 141 6.61 11.37 6.99
C ILE A 141 7.95 11.42 7.76
N LEU A 142 8.34 10.32 8.38
CA LEU A 142 9.62 10.24 9.09
C LEU A 142 10.82 10.21 8.14
N LEU A 143 10.70 9.44 7.06
CA LEU A 143 11.77 9.26 6.08
C LEU A 143 12.07 10.53 5.29
N ASN A 144 11.06 11.36 5.02
CA ASN A 144 11.23 12.64 4.32
C ASN A 144 12.15 13.64 5.05
N LYS A 145 12.48 13.40 6.32
CA LYS A 145 13.47 14.20 7.06
C LYS A 145 14.92 13.81 6.73
N LYS A 146 15.12 12.64 6.07
CA LYS A 146 16.45 12.10 5.71
C LYS A 146 16.44 11.73 4.21
N ASP A 147 16.74 12.69 3.37
CA ASP A 147 16.59 12.62 1.91
C ASP A 147 17.21 11.38 1.24
N ASN A 148 18.32 10.86 1.80
CA ASN A 148 19.03 9.74 1.19
C ASN A 148 18.44 8.37 1.49
N LEU A 149 17.65 8.22 2.59
CA LEU A 149 17.19 6.89 3.03
C LEU A 149 16.19 6.26 2.05
N VAL A 150 15.32 7.05 1.47
CA VAL A 150 14.30 6.51 0.54
C VAL A 150 14.93 6.10 -0.79
N VAL A 151 15.96 6.85 -1.25
CA VAL A 151 16.70 6.47 -2.45
C VAL A 151 17.44 5.15 -2.22
N ILE A 152 18.13 5.01 -1.08
CA ILE A 152 18.80 3.76 -0.71
C ILE A 152 17.79 2.60 -0.63
N PHE A 153 16.65 2.83 0.02
CA PHE A 153 15.58 1.83 0.09
C PHE A 153 15.09 1.41 -1.31
N GLY A 154 14.89 2.38 -2.22
CA GLY A 154 14.48 2.11 -3.59
C GLY A 154 15.50 1.26 -4.36
N VAL A 155 16.79 1.60 -4.24
CA VAL A 155 17.87 0.82 -4.86
C VAL A 155 17.90 -0.60 -4.29
N VAL A 156 17.83 -0.76 -2.98
CA VAL A 156 17.81 -2.09 -2.33
C VAL A 156 16.61 -2.90 -2.79
N LEU A 157 15.40 -2.32 -2.81
CA LEU A 157 14.19 -3.01 -3.26
C LEU A 157 14.31 -3.49 -4.71
N THR A 158 14.86 -2.64 -5.58
CA THR A 158 15.07 -2.99 -7.00
C THR A 158 16.11 -4.09 -7.15
N LEU A 159 17.21 -4.03 -6.40
CA LEU A 159 18.23 -5.09 -6.39
C LEU A 159 17.65 -6.43 -5.94
N ILE A 160 16.84 -6.42 -4.89
CA ILE A 160 16.15 -7.62 -4.41
C ILE A 160 15.28 -8.22 -5.51
N LYS A 161 14.48 -7.39 -6.22
CA LYS A 161 13.63 -7.89 -7.32
C LYS A 161 14.45 -8.45 -8.49
N ILE A 162 15.61 -7.86 -8.80
CA ILE A 162 16.53 -8.37 -9.82
C ILE A 162 17.12 -9.72 -9.38
N LEU A 163 17.52 -9.88 -8.11
CA LEU A 163 18.05 -11.13 -7.58
C LEU A 163 16.99 -12.24 -7.58
N GLU A 164 15.75 -11.89 -7.28
CA GLU A 164 14.61 -12.82 -7.36
C GLU A 164 14.35 -13.26 -8.81
N TYR A 165 14.35 -12.32 -9.76
CA TYR A 165 14.23 -12.65 -11.19
C TYR A 165 15.31 -13.64 -11.68
N ASN A 166 16.52 -13.58 -11.08
CA ASN A 166 17.61 -14.52 -11.38
C ASN A 166 17.58 -15.80 -10.52
N ASN A 167 16.48 -16.07 -9.77
CA ASN A 167 16.32 -17.22 -8.87
C ASN A 167 17.42 -17.34 -7.78
N LEU A 168 17.98 -16.22 -7.34
CA LEU A 168 18.97 -16.16 -6.26
C LEU A 168 18.32 -15.91 -4.88
N LEU A 169 17.10 -15.40 -4.85
CA LEU A 169 16.31 -15.11 -3.66
C LEU A 169 14.82 -15.35 -3.98
N ASP A 170 14.02 -15.71 -2.97
CA ASP A 170 12.58 -15.97 -3.10
C ASP A 170 11.79 -15.16 -2.06
N ILE A 171 11.88 -13.83 -2.14
CA ILE A 171 11.18 -12.95 -1.19
C ILE A 171 9.67 -12.94 -1.45
N SER A 172 9.23 -13.12 -2.68
CA SER A 172 7.81 -13.24 -3.02
C SER A 172 7.10 -14.38 -2.29
N VAL A 173 7.79 -15.48 -1.99
CA VAL A 173 7.25 -16.61 -1.21
C VAL A 173 6.95 -16.18 0.23
N TYR A 174 7.83 -15.37 0.85
CA TYR A 174 7.57 -14.81 2.17
C TYR A 174 6.43 -13.79 2.15
N SER A 175 6.38 -12.96 1.09
CA SER A 175 5.26 -12.02 0.88
C SER A 175 3.95 -12.78 0.80
N GLU A 176 3.86 -13.81 -0.03
CA GLU A 176 2.68 -14.66 -0.15
C GLU A 176 2.27 -15.24 1.21
N SER A 177 3.19 -15.85 1.93
CA SER A 177 2.92 -16.45 3.25
C SER A 177 2.35 -15.44 4.24
N ILE A 178 2.92 -14.23 4.30
CA ILE A 178 2.46 -13.18 5.22
C ILE A 178 1.05 -12.68 4.84
N PHE A 179 0.82 -12.34 3.57
CA PHE A 179 -0.46 -11.78 3.15
C PHE A 179 -1.56 -12.85 3.06
N TYR A 180 -1.22 -14.08 2.72
CA TYR A 180 -2.16 -15.19 2.72
C TYR A 180 -2.59 -15.54 4.16
N SER A 181 -1.68 -15.51 5.13
CA SER A 181 -2.03 -15.71 6.54
C SER A 181 -3.01 -14.66 7.08
N LEU A 182 -2.98 -13.42 6.58
CA LEU A 182 -3.97 -12.39 6.93
C LEU A 182 -5.38 -12.71 6.39
N TYR A 183 -5.45 -13.48 5.30
CA TYR A 183 -6.72 -14.00 4.78
C TYR A 183 -7.21 -15.22 5.58
N GLU A 184 -6.35 -16.20 5.83
CA GLU A 184 -6.72 -17.44 6.56
C GLU A 184 -7.05 -17.20 8.02
N THR A 185 -6.29 -16.34 8.68
CA THR A 185 -6.43 -16.04 10.11
C THR A 185 -6.79 -14.57 10.35
N PRO A 186 -8.08 -14.22 10.29
CA PRO A 186 -8.57 -12.83 10.40
C PRO A 186 -8.11 -12.08 11.65
N ILE A 187 -7.82 -12.80 12.74
CA ILE A 187 -7.33 -12.20 13.99
C ILE A 187 -5.97 -11.50 13.81
N LEU A 188 -5.18 -11.87 12.80
CA LEU A 188 -3.89 -11.24 12.51
C LEU A 188 -3.99 -9.78 12.08
N ILE A 189 -5.19 -9.25 11.79
CA ILE A 189 -5.42 -7.81 11.57
C ILE A 189 -4.92 -6.96 12.74
N ILE A 190 -4.83 -7.53 13.93
CA ILE A 190 -4.30 -6.84 15.11
C ILE A 190 -2.86 -6.38 14.90
N VAL A 191 -2.05 -7.10 14.08
CA VAL A 191 -0.66 -6.75 13.80
C VAL A 191 -0.54 -5.45 13.01
N PRO A 192 -1.15 -5.29 11.80
CA PRO A 192 -1.11 -4.02 11.09
C PRO A 192 -1.82 -2.89 11.85
N LEU A 193 -2.88 -3.18 12.61
CA LEU A 193 -3.57 -2.18 13.43
C LEU A 193 -2.67 -1.65 14.55
N SER A 194 -2.03 -2.52 15.30
CA SER A 194 -1.12 -2.11 16.39
C SER A 194 0.11 -1.37 15.86
N SER A 195 0.67 -1.81 14.74
CA SER A 195 1.79 -1.12 14.08
C SER A 195 1.41 0.28 13.60
N LEU A 196 0.19 0.45 13.05
CA LEU A 196 -0.33 1.75 12.63
C LEU A 196 -0.51 2.71 13.83
N ILE A 197 -1.08 2.21 14.94
CA ILE A 197 -1.24 3.00 16.16
C ILE A 197 0.14 3.41 16.69
N PHE A 198 1.08 2.49 16.74
CA PHE A 198 2.45 2.76 17.22
C PHE A 198 3.14 3.84 16.38
N ILE A 199 3.15 3.71 15.03
CA ILE A 199 3.81 4.69 14.15
C ILE A 199 3.12 6.06 14.22
N TYR A 200 1.78 6.11 14.35
CA TYR A 200 1.05 7.36 14.51
C TYR A 200 1.50 8.11 15.77
N TYR A 201 1.56 7.44 16.93
CA TYR A 201 2.03 8.06 18.18
C TYR A 201 3.49 8.44 18.11
N TYR A 202 4.33 7.60 17.48
CA TYR A 202 5.74 7.91 17.31
C TYR A 202 5.96 9.16 16.47
N VAL A 203 5.29 9.30 15.33
CA VAL A 203 5.34 10.49 14.47
C VAL A 203 4.84 11.72 15.22
N PHE A 204 3.72 11.59 15.93
CA PHE A 204 3.17 12.70 16.71
C PHE A 204 4.17 13.21 17.74
N ASN A 205 4.75 12.33 18.55
CA ASN A 205 5.73 12.69 19.58
C ASN A 205 7.01 13.26 18.97
N PHE A 206 7.47 12.67 17.86
CA PHE A 206 8.66 13.14 17.16
C PHE A 206 8.53 14.61 16.71
N PHE A 207 7.39 15.03 16.18
CA PHE A 207 7.16 16.43 15.80
C PHE A 207 6.72 17.33 16.98
N PHE A 208 6.26 16.75 18.06
CA PHE A 208 5.89 17.50 19.24
C PHE A 208 7.11 17.97 20.04
N PHE A 209 8.13 17.12 20.16
CA PHE A 209 9.33 17.39 20.97
C PHE A 209 10.49 17.99 20.16
N ASN A 210 10.52 17.84 18.84
CA ASN A 210 11.46 18.51 17.95
C ASN A 210 10.84 19.71 17.25
#